data_c2a08978efa174f1f36c73b7a42d9ce9
#
_entry.id   c2a08978efa174f1f36c73b7a42d9ce9
#
_cell.length_a   1.000
_cell.length_b   1.000
_cell.length_c   1.000
_cell.angle_alpha   90.00
_cell.angle_beta   90.00
_cell.angle_gamma   90.00
#
_symmetry.space_group_name_H-M   'P 1'
#
loop_
_entity.id
_entity.type
_entity.pdbx_description
1 polymer ?
#
loop_
_entity_poly.entity_id
_entity_poly.type
_entity_poly.pdbx_seq_one_letter_code
_entity_poly.pdbx_strand_id
1 'polypeptide(L)'
;MAVNLKGRSFLTLMDFTTSEIDYLLTLAADLKAKKRSGIRGHTLDGKNIALIFEKSSTRTRCAFTVACNDEGAFPEYLNKNDIQLGAKEDIKDTARVLGRMFDAIEFRGFKQ
;
A
#
# COMPACT_ATOMS: atom_id res chain seq x y z
N MET A 1 -21.00 -7.59 -13.11
CA MET A 1 -20.42 -8.62 -12.23
C MET A 1 -19.59 -7.97 -11.13
N ALA A 2 -19.81 -8.38 -9.91
CA ALA A 2 -19.08 -7.81 -8.79
C ALA A 2 -17.61 -8.25 -8.82
N VAL A 3 -16.71 -7.30 -8.56
CA VAL A 3 -15.28 -7.58 -8.46
C VAL A 3 -14.93 -7.72 -6.98
N ASN A 4 -14.24 -8.79 -6.63
CA ASN A 4 -13.75 -9.00 -5.27
C ASN A 4 -12.24 -9.22 -5.29
N LEU A 5 -11.51 -8.23 -4.78
CA LEU A 5 -10.04 -8.27 -4.73
C LEU A 5 -9.51 -8.54 -3.32
N LYS A 6 -10.38 -8.89 -2.38
CA LYS A 6 -9.98 -9.13 -1.00
C LYS A 6 -8.93 -10.22 -0.90
N GLY A 7 -7.86 -9.94 -0.16
CA GLY A 7 -6.76 -10.89 0.04
C GLY A 7 -5.77 -10.98 -1.10
N ARG A 8 -5.96 -10.20 -2.15
CA ARG A 8 -5.05 -10.22 -3.29
C ARG A 8 -3.98 -9.15 -3.17
N SER A 9 -2.76 -9.51 -3.55
CA SER A 9 -1.65 -8.58 -3.62
C SER A 9 -1.55 -7.97 -5.02
N PHE A 10 -1.12 -6.72 -5.09
CA PHE A 10 -0.93 -6.03 -6.36
C PHE A 10 0.57 -6.02 -6.68
N LEU A 11 1.04 -7.03 -7.41
CA LEU A 11 2.46 -7.16 -7.75
C LEU A 11 2.75 -6.74 -9.18
N THR A 12 1.84 -7.03 -10.09
CA THR A 12 1.96 -6.64 -11.49
C THR A 12 0.58 -6.52 -12.11
N LEU A 13 0.44 -5.64 -13.11
CA LEU A 13 -0.81 -5.49 -13.85
C LEU A 13 -1.23 -6.79 -14.54
N MET A 14 -0.26 -7.63 -14.87
CA MET A 14 -0.55 -8.90 -15.56
C MET A 14 -1.37 -9.88 -14.72
N ASP A 15 -1.40 -9.69 -13.42
CA ASP A 15 -2.17 -10.54 -12.51
C ASP A 15 -3.66 -10.18 -12.46
N PHE A 16 -4.06 -9.11 -13.17
CA PHE A 16 -5.41 -8.58 -13.09
C PHE A 16 -6.09 -8.57 -14.46
N THR A 17 -7.40 -8.81 -14.46
CA THR A 17 -8.20 -8.70 -15.66
C THR A 17 -8.48 -7.22 -15.96
N THR A 18 -8.91 -6.95 -17.21
CA THR A 18 -9.32 -5.61 -17.61
C THR A 18 -10.44 -5.09 -16.69
N SER A 19 -11.41 -5.94 -16.37
CA SER A 19 -12.52 -5.57 -15.48
C SER A 19 -12.04 -5.20 -14.10
N GLU A 20 -11.04 -5.91 -13.57
CA GLU A 20 -10.47 -5.61 -12.26
C GLU A 20 -9.72 -4.29 -12.25
N ILE A 21 -8.96 -4.01 -13.31
CA ILE A 21 -8.26 -2.72 -13.45
C ILE A 21 -9.26 -1.58 -13.58
N ASP A 22 -10.31 -1.75 -14.39
CA ASP A 22 -11.36 -0.73 -14.51
C ASP A 22 -12.04 -0.46 -13.18
N TYR A 23 -12.27 -1.50 -12.40
CA TYR A 23 -12.84 -1.35 -11.06
C TYR A 23 -11.93 -0.49 -10.16
N LEU A 24 -10.62 -0.75 -10.19
CA LEU A 24 -9.66 0.02 -9.38
C LEU A 24 -9.61 1.48 -9.81
N LEU A 25 -9.65 1.75 -11.12
CA LEU A 25 -9.66 3.13 -11.62
C LEU A 25 -10.93 3.86 -11.23
N THR A 26 -12.08 3.19 -11.30
CA THR A 26 -13.36 3.76 -10.87
C THR A 26 -13.34 4.05 -9.37
N LEU A 27 -12.83 3.12 -8.58
CA LEU A 27 -12.71 3.32 -7.14
C LEU A 27 -11.80 4.51 -6.81
N ALA A 28 -10.68 4.64 -7.53
CA ALA A 28 -9.76 5.75 -7.32
C ALA A 28 -10.44 7.09 -7.62
N ALA A 29 -11.21 7.17 -8.69
CA ALA A 29 -11.95 8.38 -9.04
C ALA A 29 -12.99 8.73 -7.98
N ASP A 30 -13.69 7.72 -7.46
CA ASP A 30 -14.71 7.90 -6.43
C ASP A 30 -14.09 8.40 -5.12
N LEU A 31 -12.99 7.79 -4.69
CA LEU A 31 -12.28 8.21 -3.47
C LEU A 31 -11.74 9.63 -3.60
N LYS A 32 -11.23 9.99 -4.77
CA LYS A 32 -10.74 11.32 -5.05
C LYS A 32 -11.86 12.36 -4.96
N ALA A 33 -13.02 12.03 -5.50
CA ALA A 33 -14.20 12.91 -5.45
C ALA A 33 -14.67 13.13 -4.02
N LYS A 34 -14.69 12.07 -3.21
CA LYS A 34 -15.05 12.15 -1.80
C LYS A 34 -14.10 13.05 -1.03
N LYS A 35 -12.79 12.88 -1.25
CA LYS A 35 -11.78 13.72 -0.61
C LYS A 35 -11.98 15.19 -0.94
N ARG A 36 -12.20 15.50 -2.21
CA ARG A 36 -12.43 16.87 -2.67
C ARG A 36 -13.69 17.48 -2.06
N SER A 37 -14.68 16.66 -1.77
CA SER A 37 -15.93 17.09 -1.14
C SER A 37 -15.84 17.17 0.39
N GLY A 38 -14.67 16.88 0.95
CA GLY A 38 -14.47 16.93 2.40
C GLY A 38 -15.04 15.74 3.15
N ILE A 39 -15.36 14.66 2.47
CA ILE A 39 -15.89 13.45 3.08
C ILE A 39 -14.72 12.59 3.57
N ARG A 40 -14.69 12.34 4.88
CA ARG A 40 -13.65 11.50 5.47
C ARG A 40 -13.95 10.02 5.19
N GLY A 41 -12.92 9.29 4.77
CA GLY A 41 -13.05 7.86 4.52
C GLY A 41 -12.79 7.02 5.76
N HIS A 42 -13.33 5.82 5.76
CA HIS A 42 -13.20 4.85 6.86
C HIS A 42 -12.98 3.43 6.35
N THR A 43 -12.56 3.29 5.09
CA THR A 43 -12.43 1.95 4.48
C THR A 43 -11.33 1.11 5.11
N LEU A 44 -10.34 1.76 5.72
CA LEU A 44 -9.19 1.09 6.32
C LEU A 44 -9.04 1.42 7.81
N ASP A 45 -10.13 1.72 8.49
CA ASP A 45 -10.09 2.09 9.91
C ASP A 45 -9.36 1.02 10.72
N GLY A 46 -8.38 1.48 11.50
CA GLY A 46 -7.62 0.62 12.41
C GLY A 46 -6.58 -0.25 11.74
N LYS A 47 -6.42 -0.17 10.41
CA LYS A 47 -5.41 -0.97 9.72
C LYS A 47 -4.04 -0.34 9.83
N ASN A 48 -3.02 -1.18 9.90
CA ASN A 48 -1.63 -0.74 9.93
C ASN A 48 -0.97 -1.10 8.61
N ILE A 49 -0.36 -0.12 7.97
CA ILE A 49 0.22 -0.28 6.64
C ILE A 49 1.69 0.12 6.65
N ALA A 50 2.57 -0.81 6.27
CA ALA A 50 3.99 -0.53 6.18
C ALA A 50 4.30 0.06 4.81
N LEU A 51 5.01 1.18 4.81
CA LEU A 51 5.46 1.84 3.58
C LEU A 51 6.97 1.71 3.52
N ILE A 52 7.47 0.81 2.69
CA ILE A 52 8.88 0.46 2.64
C ILE A 52 9.51 1.02 1.38
N PHE A 53 10.54 1.85 1.55
CA PHE A 53 11.24 2.49 0.45
C PHE A 53 12.74 2.25 0.56
N GLU A 54 13.30 1.46 -0.37
CA GLU A 54 14.75 1.38 -0.53
C GLU A 54 15.26 2.62 -1.23
N LYS A 55 14.45 3.14 -2.16
CA LYS A 55 14.78 4.33 -2.93
C LYS A 55 13.98 5.51 -2.40
N SER A 56 14.66 6.62 -2.16
CA SER A 56 14.00 7.84 -1.72
C SER A 56 12.96 8.29 -2.76
N SER A 57 11.76 8.58 -2.31
CA SER A 57 10.69 9.05 -3.17
C SER A 57 9.71 9.88 -2.36
N THR A 58 9.74 11.20 -2.58
CA THR A 58 8.89 12.11 -1.83
C THR A 58 7.43 11.98 -2.25
N ARG A 59 7.17 11.98 -3.55
CA ARG A 59 5.80 11.98 -4.07
C ARG A 59 5.04 10.71 -3.71
N THR A 60 5.63 9.56 -3.99
CA THR A 60 4.97 8.27 -3.73
C THR A 60 4.76 8.05 -2.24
N ARG A 61 5.78 8.35 -1.45
CA ARG A 61 5.69 8.23 0.00
C ARG A 61 4.57 9.10 0.56
N CYS A 62 4.53 10.37 0.17
CA CYS A 62 3.50 11.29 0.65
C CYS A 62 2.11 10.88 0.18
N ALA A 63 2.00 10.42 -1.06
CA ALA A 63 0.71 9.97 -1.60
C ALA A 63 0.14 8.81 -0.78
N PHE A 64 0.97 7.80 -0.48
CA PHE A 64 0.52 6.66 0.33
C PHE A 64 0.21 7.08 1.77
N THR A 65 1.04 7.93 2.36
CA THR A 65 0.80 8.41 3.73
C THR A 65 -0.53 9.14 3.83
N VAL A 66 -0.79 10.05 2.90
CA VAL A 66 -2.04 10.82 2.89
C VAL A 66 -3.23 9.91 2.62
N ALA A 67 -3.11 8.98 1.68
CA ALA A 67 -4.19 8.04 1.38
C ALA A 67 -4.54 7.17 2.59
N CYS A 68 -3.54 6.69 3.32
CA CYS A 68 -3.76 5.93 4.55
C CYS A 68 -4.55 6.76 5.56
N ASN A 69 -4.10 7.98 5.80
CA ASN A 69 -4.77 8.86 6.76
C ASN A 69 -6.19 9.21 6.33
N ASP A 70 -6.41 9.42 5.04
CA ASP A 70 -7.75 9.73 4.52
C ASP A 70 -8.74 8.60 4.77
N GLU A 71 -8.27 7.34 4.80
CA GLU A 71 -9.13 6.17 4.96
C GLU A 71 -9.07 5.53 6.35
N GLY A 72 -8.46 6.19 7.31
CA GLY A 72 -8.42 5.72 8.70
C GLY A 72 -7.31 4.74 9.04
N ALA A 73 -6.37 4.52 8.13
CA ALA A 73 -5.24 3.63 8.37
C ALA A 73 -4.08 4.36 9.03
N PHE A 74 -3.19 3.58 9.64
CA PHE A 74 -1.97 4.08 10.26
C PHE A 74 -0.77 3.69 9.41
N PRO A 75 -0.11 4.65 8.71
CA PRO A 75 1.07 4.34 7.91
C PRO A 75 2.33 4.34 8.77
N GLU A 76 3.21 3.38 8.52
CA GLU A 76 4.55 3.35 9.10
C GLU A 76 5.57 3.39 7.99
N TYR A 77 6.36 4.44 7.92
CA TYR A 77 7.40 4.57 6.93
C TYR A 77 8.68 3.87 7.40
N LEU A 78 9.20 2.98 6.57
CA LEU A 78 10.43 2.25 6.84
C LEU A 78 11.39 2.44 5.67
N ASN A 79 12.56 3.00 5.92
CA ASN A 79 13.60 3.08 4.90
C ASN A 79 14.51 1.85 5.02
N LYS A 80 15.47 1.70 4.11
CA LYS A 80 16.33 0.54 4.11
C LYS A 80 17.21 0.44 5.37
N ASN A 81 17.49 1.56 6.01
CA ASN A 81 18.29 1.55 7.24
C ASN A 81 17.46 1.02 8.41
N ASP A 82 16.16 1.22 8.40
CA ASP A 82 15.28 0.74 9.47
C ASP A 82 15.11 -0.77 9.44
N ILE A 83 15.09 -1.37 8.24
CA ILE A 83 14.82 -2.80 8.08
C ILE A 83 16.04 -3.63 7.72
N GLN A 84 17.16 -2.99 7.41
CA GLN A 84 18.43 -3.65 7.09
C GLN A 84 18.31 -4.78 6.07
N LEU A 85 17.51 -4.57 5.03
CA LEU A 85 17.29 -5.56 3.99
C LEU A 85 18.62 -5.96 3.32
N GLY A 86 18.85 -7.26 3.24
CA GLY A 86 20.01 -7.82 2.56
C GLY A 86 21.32 -7.75 3.32
N ALA A 87 21.33 -7.16 4.54
CA ALA A 87 22.56 -7.01 5.31
C ALA A 87 22.68 -8.06 6.42
N LYS A 88 21.71 -8.12 7.32
CA LYS A 88 21.73 -9.04 8.47
C LYS A 88 20.57 -10.01 8.48
N GLU A 89 19.49 -9.67 7.80
CA GLU A 89 18.32 -10.53 7.71
C GLU A 89 18.05 -10.95 6.29
N ASP A 90 17.56 -12.16 6.13
CA ASP A 90 17.02 -12.63 4.87
C ASP A 90 15.76 -11.81 4.58
N ILE A 91 15.57 -11.41 3.32
CA ILE A 91 14.40 -10.67 2.88
C ILE A 91 13.10 -11.42 3.24
N LYS A 92 13.12 -12.75 3.12
CA LYS A 92 11.97 -13.59 3.47
C LYS A 92 11.60 -13.45 4.94
N ASP A 93 12.60 -13.46 5.81
CA ASP A 93 12.36 -13.36 7.25
C ASP A 93 11.80 -12.01 7.63
N THR A 94 12.35 -10.94 7.03
CA THR A 94 11.83 -9.59 7.24
C THR A 94 10.38 -9.49 6.78
N ALA A 95 10.08 -10.02 5.59
CA ALA A 95 8.72 -10.00 5.05
C ALA A 95 7.74 -10.79 5.94
N ARG A 96 8.17 -11.92 6.49
CA ARG A 96 7.33 -12.72 7.39
C ARG A 96 7.02 -11.98 8.68
N VAL A 97 8.02 -11.33 9.26
CA VAL A 97 7.84 -10.55 10.50
C VAL A 97 6.89 -9.40 10.25
N LEU A 98 7.13 -8.62 9.20
CA LEU A 98 6.27 -7.48 8.88
C LEU A 98 4.87 -7.92 8.49
N GLY A 99 4.74 -9.04 7.79
CA GLY A 99 3.45 -9.57 7.38
C GLY A 99 2.57 -10.00 8.55
N ARG A 100 3.17 -10.30 9.70
CA ARG A 100 2.42 -10.62 10.91
C ARG A 100 1.97 -9.38 11.67
N MET A 101 2.70 -8.28 11.51
CA MET A 101 2.41 -7.03 12.22
C MET A 101 1.49 -6.10 11.45
N PHE A 102 1.63 -6.08 10.13
CA PHE A 102 0.92 -5.14 9.28
C PHE A 102 -0.17 -5.81 8.47
N ASP A 103 -1.24 -5.07 8.23
CA ASP A 103 -2.35 -5.56 7.40
C ASP A 103 -2.00 -5.49 5.91
N ALA A 104 -1.12 -4.56 5.53
CA ALA A 104 -0.65 -4.41 4.16
C ALA A 104 0.76 -3.85 4.13
N ILE A 105 1.47 -4.13 3.05
CA ILE A 105 2.83 -3.64 2.84
C ILE A 105 2.91 -3.06 1.43
N GLU A 106 3.40 -1.82 1.33
CA GLU A 106 3.78 -1.21 0.06
C GLU A 106 5.29 -1.19 -0.01
N PHE A 107 5.85 -1.58 -1.15
CA PHE A 107 7.29 -1.69 -1.31
C PHE A 107 7.75 -1.00 -2.59
N ARG A 108 8.79 -0.19 -2.48
CA ARG A 108 9.48 0.40 -3.62
C ARG A 108 10.97 0.17 -3.48
N GLY A 109 11.54 -0.65 -4.37
CA GLY A 109 12.95 -1.00 -4.35
C GLY A 109 13.69 -0.47 -5.56
N PHE A 110 15.01 -0.71 -5.57
CA PHE A 110 15.86 -0.38 -6.70
C PHE A 110 15.71 -1.37 -7.84
N LYS A 111 15.42 -2.63 -7.52
CA LYS A 111 15.26 -3.71 -8.49
C LYS A 111 13.94 -4.43 -8.25
N GLN A 112 13.41 -4.99 -9.29
CA GLN A 112 12.23 -5.82 -9.17
C GLN A 112 12.51 -7.17 -8.55
#